data_c659bd0f83aacac2029ea94687fe4a72
#
_entry.id   c659bd0f83aacac2029ea94687fe4a72
#
_cell.length_a   1.000
_cell.length_b   1.000
_cell.length_c   1.000
_cell.angle_alpha   90.00
_cell.angle_beta   90.00
_cell.angle_gamma   90.00
#
_symmetry.space_group_name_H-M   'P 1'
#
loop_
_entity.id
_entity.type
_entity.pdbx_description
1 polymer ?
#
loop_
_entity_poly.entity_id
_entity_poly.type
_entity_poly.pdbx_seq_one_letter_code
_entity_poly.pdbx_strand_id
1 'polypeptide(L)'
;MPLRFVVAVWLVATLLWCPLSRARAADHEAPPAGVATSYPAFDLHPAEKVAIAAVPYDTPEKGSIFRIKYLQYGFMPIRIIVTNNGDKPISLIDARINFITAAGDKIPAAEPEEVQRRLGGIKRPDGGYKLPGPLPRIGNKSSTKNKDVDEDFHSFEYAAVAVEAHTTRAGFLFYDVDGLENPLAGAKLNLRMLRNADGKELFYFEIPLDKH
;
A
#
# COMPACT_ATOMS: atom_id res chain seq x y z
N MET A 1 -34.12 -67.46 -40.06
CA MET A 1 -32.84 -66.68 -40.04
C MET A 1 -32.95 -65.55 -39.02
N PRO A 2 -32.26 -65.61 -37.90
CA PRO A 2 -32.40 -64.61 -36.87
C PRO A 2 -31.35 -63.44 -37.06
N LEU A 3 -31.87 -62.25 -37.08
CA LEU A 3 -31.12 -60.98 -37.16
C LEU A 3 -30.53 -60.66 -35.75
N ARG A 4 -29.22 -60.65 -35.64
CA ARG A 4 -28.49 -60.33 -34.40
C ARG A 4 -28.41 -58.83 -34.28
N PHE A 5 -29.13 -58.26 -33.32
CA PHE A 5 -28.92 -56.87 -32.85
C PHE A 5 -27.66 -56.80 -32.00
N VAL A 6 -26.67 -56.14 -32.52
CA VAL A 6 -25.48 -55.72 -31.74
C VAL A 6 -25.79 -54.36 -31.11
N VAL A 7 -26.06 -54.34 -29.81
CA VAL A 7 -26.20 -53.10 -29.03
C VAL A 7 -24.80 -52.62 -28.64
N ALA A 8 -24.32 -51.61 -29.33
CA ALA A 8 -23.09 -50.95 -28.95
C ALA A 8 -23.40 -49.98 -27.81
N VAL A 9 -22.96 -50.31 -26.59
CA VAL A 9 -23.01 -49.45 -25.41
C VAL A 9 -21.87 -48.45 -25.51
N TRP A 10 -22.20 -47.20 -25.86
CA TRP A 10 -21.28 -46.08 -25.75
C TRP A 10 -21.20 -45.61 -24.30
N LEU A 11 -20.15 -45.98 -23.60
CA LEU A 11 -19.77 -45.42 -22.30
C LEU A 11 -19.19 -44.01 -22.56
N VAL A 12 -20.03 -43.00 -22.39
CA VAL A 12 -19.59 -41.59 -22.36
C VAL A 12 -18.91 -41.36 -21.02
N ALA A 13 -17.58 -41.42 -21.01
CA ALA A 13 -16.77 -40.96 -19.89
C ALA A 13 -16.77 -39.45 -19.91
N THR A 14 -17.73 -38.82 -19.22
CA THR A 14 -17.68 -37.41 -18.88
C THR A 14 -16.58 -37.20 -17.84
N LEU A 15 -15.35 -36.90 -18.31
CA LEU A 15 -14.32 -36.34 -17.46
C LEU A 15 -14.86 -34.98 -16.92
N LEU A 16 -15.20 -34.95 -15.64
CA LEU A 16 -15.40 -33.72 -14.88
C LEU A 16 -14.08 -32.94 -14.92
N TRP A 17 -14.03 -32.00 -15.83
CA TRP A 17 -13.00 -30.96 -15.80
C TRP A 17 -13.33 -30.03 -14.65
N CYS A 18 -12.90 -30.40 -13.44
CA CYS A 18 -12.89 -29.50 -12.31
C CYS A 18 -11.79 -28.48 -12.59
N PRO A 19 -12.09 -27.19 -12.81
CA PRO A 19 -11.03 -26.19 -12.85
C PRO A 19 -10.39 -26.20 -11.47
N LEU A 20 -9.18 -26.73 -11.34
CA LEU A 20 -8.33 -26.46 -10.19
C LEU A 20 -8.13 -24.95 -10.18
N SER A 21 -8.94 -24.27 -9.37
CA SER A 21 -8.63 -22.92 -8.93
C SER A 21 -7.30 -23.03 -8.18
N ARG A 22 -6.19 -22.79 -8.90
CA ARG A 22 -4.90 -22.55 -8.26
C ARG A 22 -5.15 -21.40 -7.30
N ALA A 23 -5.20 -21.70 -6.01
CA ALA A 23 -5.01 -20.70 -4.98
C ALA A 23 -3.67 -20.04 -5.32
N ARG A 24 -3.75 -18.85 -5.94
CA ARG A 24 -2.59 -18.04 -6.23
C ARG A 24 -2.03 -17.68 -4.87
N ALA A 25 -0.84 -18.19 -4.56
CA ALA A 25 -0.08 -17.63 -3.44
C ALA A 25 -0.12 -16.11 -3.63
N ALA A 26 -0.43 -15.36 -2.59
CA ALA A 26 -0.45 -13.91 -2.68
C ALA A 26 0.93 -13.50 -3.21
N ASP A 27 0.98 -13.07 -4.48
CA ASP A 27 2.18 -12.47 -5.03
C ASP A 27 2.34 -11.16 -4.26
N HIS A 28 3.32 -11.11 -3.34
CA HIS A 28 3.66 -9.90 -2.58
C HIS A 28 4.34 -8.91 -3.53
N GLU A 29 3.59 -8.45 -4.51
CA GLU A 29 4.02 -7.55 -5.55
C GLU A 29 2.96 -6.47 -5.78
N ALA A 30 3.41 -5.22 -5.95
CA ALA A 30 2.51 -4.14 -6.28
C ALA A 30 1.97 -4.31 -7.71
N PRO A 31 0.67 -4.11 -7.94
CA PRO A 31 0.14 -4.14 -9.30
C PRO A 31 0.83 -3.06 -10.17
N PRO A 32 0.95 -3.26 -11.49
CA PRO A 32 1.54 -2.27 -12.38
C PRO A 32 0.80 -0.92 -12.24
N ALA A 33 1.55 0.18 -12.30
CA ALA A 33 0.98 1.52 -12.23
C ALA A 33 0.55 1.99 -13.61
N GLY A 34 -0.72 2.39 -13.73
CA GLY A 34 -1.19 3.22 -14.82
C GLY A 34 -0.83 4.69 -14.61
N VAL A 35 -1.17 5.57 -15.58
CA VAL A 35 -1.04 7.02 -15.40
C VAL A 35 -2.01 7.52 -14.31
N ALA A 36 -1.61 8.53 -13.55
CA ALA A 36 -2.41 9.02 -12.41
C ALA A 36 -3.84 9.39 -12.76
N THR A 37 -4.07 9.96 -13.95
CA THR A 37 -5.42 10.34 -14.44
C THR A 37 -6.33 9.15 -14.78
N SER A 38 -5.84 7.92 -14.76
CA SER A 38 -6.65 6.72 -14.95
C SER A 38 -7.32 6.22 -13.66
N TYR A 39 -7.00 6.82 -12.52
CA TYR A 39 -7.56 6.47 -11.21
C TYR A 39 -8.74 7.38 -10.84
N PRO A 40 -9.71 6.91 -10.03
CA PRO A 40 -10.88 7.70 -9.65
C PRO A 40 -10.57 8.98 -8.87
N ALA A 41 -9.57 8.90 -7.96
CA ALA A 41 -9.13 10.01 -7.13
C ALA A 41 -7.76 10.50 -7.59
N PHE A 42 -7.74 11.65 -8.24
CA PHE A 42 -6.50 12.30 -8.68
C PHE A 42 -6.63 13.82 -8.64
N ASP A 43 -5.50 14.49 -8.62
CA ASP A 43 -5.36 15.93 -8.84
C ASP A 43 -4.40 16.16 -10.02
N LEU A 44 -4.79 17.04 -10.93
CA LEU A 44 -4.06 17.35 -12.16
C LEU A 44 -3.75 18.83 -12.23
N HIS A 45 -2.48 19.14 -12.38
CA HIS A 45 -1.99 20.50 -12.64
C HIS A 45 -1.51 20.62 -14.09
N PRO A 46 -2.39 21.07 -15.01
CA PRO A 46 -2.07 21.10 -16.45
C PRO A 46 -0.89 22.02 -16.79
N ALA A 47 -0.75 23.15 -16.09
CA ALA A 47 0.34 24.11 -16.32
C ALA A 47 1.71 23.50 -15.97
N GLU A 48 1.75 22.62 -14.99
CA GLU A 48 2.94 21.92 -14.52
C GLU A 48 3.13 20.56 -15.20
N LYS A 49 2.11 20.11 -15.94
CA LYS A 49 2.06 18.82 -16.62
C LYS A 49 2.23 17.63 -15.65
N VAL A 50 1.77 17.78 -14.39
CA VAL A 50 1.87 16.78 -13.35
C VAL A 50 0.49 16.35 -12.89
N ALA A 51 0.31 15.04 -12.74
CA ALA A 51 -0.88 14.45 -12.14
C ALA A 51 -0.48 13.52 -11.01
N ILE A 52 -1.24 13.56 -9.92
CA ILE A 52 -1.03 12.67 -8.75
C ILE A 52 -2.35 12.02 -8.39
N ALA A 53 -2.32 10.70 -8.21
CA ALA A 53 -3.46 9.93 -7.74
C ALA A 53 -3.15 9.25 -6.41
N ALA A 54 -4.21 8.95 -5.66
CA ALA A 54 -4.15 8.21 -4.42
C ALA A 54 -5.20 7.09 -4.42
N VAL A 55 -4.79 5.90 -4.03
CA VAL A 55 -5.67 4.73 -3.94
C VAL A 55 -5.53 4.12 -2.55
N PRO A 56 -6.53 4.27 -1.66
CA PRO A 56 -6.55 3.62 -0.37
C PRO A 56 -6.68 2.10 -0.51
N TYR A 57 -5.91 1.38 0.30
CA TYR A 57 -5.98 -0.07 0.43
C TYR A 57 -6.73 -0.40 1.72
N ASP A 58 -7.99 -0.06 1.72
CA ASP A 58 -8.93 -0.01 2.83
C ASP A 58 -9.72 -1.29 3.07
N THR A 59 -9.54 -2.31 2.23
CA THR A 59 -10.18 -3.62 2.39
C THR A 59 -9.16 -4.75 2.56
N PRO A 60 -9.54 -5.86 3.21
CA PRO A 60 -8.67 -7.02 3.36
C PRO A 60 -8.19 -7.58 2.01
N GLU A 61 -9.03 -7.52 0.97
CA GLU A 61 -8.72 -8.00 -0.38
C GLU A 61 -7.61 -7.15 -1.01
N LYS A 62 -7.74 -5.82 -0.99
CA LYS A 62 -6.69 -4.91 -1.46
C LYS A 62 -5.40 -5.10 -0.65
N GLY A 63 -5.53 -5.22 0.68
CA GLY A 63 -4.40 -5.41 1.59
C GLY A 63 -3.71 -6.78 1.51
N SER A 64 -4.25 -7.74 0.73
CA SER A 64 -3.70 -9.09 0.63
C SER A 64 -2.33 -9.18 -0.04
N ILE A 65 -1.90 -8.13 -0.73
CA ILE A 65 -0.56 -8.04 -1.33
C ILE A 65 0.55 -7.90 -0.28
N PHE A 66 0.23 -7.37 0.90
CA PHE A 66 1.19 -7.20 1.98
C PHE A 66 1.33 -8.47 2.82
N ARG A 67 2.49 -8.66 3.43
CA ARG A 67 2.75 -9.72 4.41
C ARG A 67 2.03 -9.43 5.73
N ILE A 68 1.91 -8.14 6.05
CA ILE A 68 1.26 -7.65 7.26
C ILE A 68 -0.17 -7.18 6.93
N LYS A 69 -1.10 -7.52 7.82
CA LYS A 69 -2.48 -7.04 7.76
C LYS A 69 -2.58 -5.66 8.42
N TYR A 70 -2.03 -4.63 7.78
CA TYR A 70 -1.87 -3.28 8.32
C TYR A 70 -3.14 -2.71 8.93
N LEU A 71 -4.30 -2.89 8.27
CA LEU A 71 -5.59 -2.40 8.77
C LEU A 71 -5.96 -2.94 10.15
N GLN A 72 -5.55 -4.16 10.50
CA GLN A 72 -5.81 -4.74 11.83
C GLN A 72 -4.99 -4.07 12.94
N TYR A 73 -3.95 -3.32 12.56
CA TYR A 73 -3.06 -2.59 13.47
C TYR A 73 -3.27 -1.08 13.40
N GLY A 74 -4.37 -0.64 12.75
CA GLY A 74 -4.71 0.77 12.64
C GLY A 74 -3.91 1.55 11.59
N PHE A 75 -3.18 0.86 10.69
CA PHE A 75 -2.47 1.52 9.60
C PHE A 75 -3.22 1.39 8.28
N MET A 76 -3.42 2.50 7.59
CA MET A 76 -4.02 2.57 6.26
C MET A 76 -2.91 2.69 5.20
N PRO A 77 -2.67 1.65 4.38
CA PRO A 77 -1.80 1.77 3.22
C PRO A 77 -2.50 2.60 2.13
N ILE A 78 -1.83 3.62 1.64
CA ILE A 78 -2.32 4.42 0.51
C ILE A 78 -1.29 4.35 -0.60
N ARG A 79 -1.71 3.87 -1.76
CA ARG A 79 -0.89 3.88 -2.97
C ARG A 79 -0.91 5.26 -3.59
N ILE A 80 0.28 5.81 -3.81
CA ILE A 80 0.48 7.09 -4.47
C ILE A 80 1.01 6.82 -5.88
N ILE A 81 0.44 7.48 -6.86
CA ILE A 81 0.85 7.41 -8.26
C ILE A 81 1.15 8.82 -8.73
N VAL A 82 2.39 9.08 -9.13
CA VAL A 82 2.83 10.39 -9.64
C VAL A 82 3.20 10.23 -11.11
N THR A 83 2.51 10.96 -11.97
CA THR A 83 2.76 11.02 -13.40
C THR A 83 3.29 12.39 -13.79
N ASN A 84 4.47 12.41 -14.36
CA ASN A 84 5.09 13.62 -14.92
C ASN A 84 5.00 13.57 -16.44
N ASN A 85 4.12 14.39 -17.02
CA ASN A 85 3.98 14.56 -18.48
C ASN A 85 4.81 15.74 -19.00
N GLY A 86 5.63 16.37 -18.12
CA GLY A 86 6.54 17.44 -18.49
C GLY A 86 7.81 16.92 -19.16
N ASP A 87 8.58 17.84 -19.70
CA ASP A 87 9.81 17.55 -20.44
C ASP A 87 11.07 17.55 -19.56
N LYS A 88 10.90 17.83 -18.27
CA LYS A 88 11.96 17.86 -17.26
C LYS A 88 11.53 17.04 -16.03
N PRO A 89 12.48 16.49 -15.26
CA PRO A 89 12.14 15.77 -14.02
C PRO A 89 11.55 16.69 -12.97
N ILE A 90 10.75 16.10 -12.06
CA ILE A 90 10.29 16.74 -10.84
C ILE A 90 10.94 16.05 -9.65
N SER A 91 11.34 16.84 -8.65
CA SER A 91 11.97 16.37 -7.42
C SER A 91 10.95 16.24 -6.30
N LEU A 92 11.05 15.12 -5.56
CA LEU A 92 10.28 14.83 -4.36
C LEU A 92 11.18 14.76 -3.10
N ILE A 93 12.45 15.13 -3.18
CA ILE A 93 13.41 15.00 -2.07
C ILE A 93 12.86 15.65 -0.78
N ASP A 94 12.27 16.86 -0.92
CA ASP A 94 11.72 17.61 0.21
C ASP A 94 10.20 17.41 0.35
N ALA A 95 9.60 16.54 -0.46
CA ALA A 95 8.15 16.37 -0.51
C ALA A 95 7.59 15.95 0.85
N ARG A 96 6.50 16.60 1.24
CA ARG A 96 5.73 16.27 2.42
C ARG A 96 4.38 15.76 1.99
N ILE A 97 4.11 14.50 2.32
CA ILE A 97 2.90 13.79 1.91
C ILE A 97 2.15 13.42 3.19
N ASN A 98 1.06 14.13 3.47
CA ASN A 98 0.28 13.95 4.68
C ASN A 98 -1.14 13.48 4.36
N PHE A 99 -1.64 12.59 5.19
CA PHE A 99 -3.06 12.30 5.28
C PHE A 99 -3.72 13.42 6.09
N ILE A 100 -4.78 14.03 5.54
CA ILE A 100 -5.54 15.07 6.21
C ILE A 100 -6.91 14.51 6.53
N THR A 101 -7.26 14.46 7.82
CA THR A 101 -8.58 14.01 8.28
C THR A 101 -9.68 15.00 7.88
N ALA A 102 -10.94 14.59 7.97
CA ALA A 102 -12.08 15.50 7.80
C ALA A 102 -12.05 16.67 8.80
N ALA A 103 -11.46 16.48 9.99
CA ALA A 103 -11.29 17.53 10.99
C ALA A 103 -10.12 18.48 10.69
N GLY A 104 -9.28 18.15 9.69
CA GLY A 104 -8.12 18.93 9.30
C GLY A 104 -6.81 18.53 9.98
N ASP A 105 -6.82 17.46 10.78
CA ASP A 105 -5.60 16.94 11.40
C ASP A 105 -4.66 16.38 10.33
N LYS A 106 -3.35 16.59 10.56
CA LYS A 106 -2.30 16.15 9.64
C LYS A 106 -1.59 14.93 10.22
N ILE A 107 -1.70 13.81 9.54
CA ILE A 107 -1.03 12.57 9.90
C ILE A 107 0.09 12.35 8.87
N PRO A 108 1.37 12.34 9.29
CA PRO A 108 2.48 12.00 8.42
C PRO A 108 2.47 10.50 8.11
N ALA A 109 3.22 10.11 7.08
CA ALA A 109 3.46 8.69 6.82
C ALA A 109 4.26 8.07 7.98
N ALA A 110 3.86 6.87 8.37
CA ALA A 110 4.52 6.09 9.41
C ALA A 110 5.81 5.48 8.89
N GLU A 111 6.84 5.51 9.72
CA GLU A 111 8.11 4.85 9.48
C GLU A 111 8.05 3.36 9.85
N PRO A 112 8.90 2.50 9.27
CA PRO A 112 8.91 1.06 9.57
C PRO A 112 9.00 0.75 11.07
N GLU A 113 9.82 1.50 11.80
CA GLU A 113 10.02 1.33 13.25
C GLU A 113 8.75 1.62 14.07
N GLU A 114 7.93 2.56 13.61
CA GLU A 114 6.66 2.87 14.25
C GLU A 114 5.68 1.70 14.10
N VAL A 115 5.59 1.18 12.87
CA VAL A 115 4.77 0.00 12.58
C VAL A 115 5.25 -1.20 13.38
N GLN A 116 6.55 -1.50 13.37
CA GLN A 116 7.14 -2.60 14.13
C GLN A 116 6.84 -2.49 15.63
N ARG A 117 6.95 -1.29 16.18
CA ARG A 117 6.65 -1.01 17.59
C ARG A 117 5.19 -1.34 17.92
N ARG A 118 4.24 -0.99 17.05
CA ARG A 118 2.82 -1.31 17.26
C ARG A 118 2.56 -2.80 17.10
N LEU A 119 3.14 -3.46 16.12
CA LEU A 119 2.99 -4.90 15.92
C LEU A 119 3.64 -5.73 17.04
N GLY A 120 4.75 -5.27 17.59
CA GLY A 120 5.46 -5.92 18.70
C GLY A 120 4.70 -5.89 20.01
N GLY A 121 3.60 -5.12 20.09
CA GLY A 121 2.91 -4.80 21.32
C GLY A 121 3.91 -4.13 22.28
N ILE A 122 3.77 -2.86 22.54
CA ILE A 122 4.55 -2.23 23.60
C ILE A 122 4.24 -3.00 24.88
N LYS A 123 5.14 -3.88 25.32
CA LYS A 123 5.23 -4.14 26.75
C LYS A 123 5.64 -2.79 27.33
N ARG A 124 4.63 -1.99 27.73
CA ARG A 124 4.89 -0.92 28.70
C ARG A 124 5.73 -1.57 29.76
N PRO A 125 6.84 -0.98 30.20
CA PRO A 125 7.44 -1.40 31.44
C PRO A 125 6.40 -1.06 32.53
N ASP A 126 5.49 -1.99 32.77
CA ASP A 126 4.77 -2.00 34.04
C ASP A 126 5.85 -1.94 35.07
N GLY A 127 5.71 -0.98 36.02
CA GLY A 127 6.65 -0.76 37.10
C GLY A 127 6.77 -2.00 37.99
N GLY A 128 7.29 -3.07 37.45
CA GLY A 128 7.64 -4.32 38.11
C GLY A 128 9.05 -4.18 38.67
N TYR A 129 9.15 -4.34 39.98
CA TYR A 129 10.38 -4.39 40.78
C TYR A 129 11.50 -5.10 40.04
N LYS A 130 12.64 -4.40 39.86
CA LYS A 130 13.89 -5.01 39.39
C LYS A 130 14.34 -6.03 40.43
N LEU A 131 14.20 -7.32 40.13
CA LEU A 131 14.88 -8.38 40.85
C LEU A 131 16.36 -8.32 40.45
N PRO A 132 17.30 -8.19 41.41
CA PRO A 132 18.72 -8.25 41.12
C PRO A 132 19.14 -9.71 40.90
N GLY A 133 19.48 -10.06 39.67
CA GLY A 133 20.09 -11.35 39.30
C GLY A 133 20.61 -11.29 37.86
N PRO A 134 21.68 -11.97 37.52
CA PRO A 134 22.18 -12.04 36.16
C PRO A 134 21.28 -12.94 35.32
N LEU A 135 20.25 -12.35 34.71
CA LEU A 135 19.47 -13.05 33.71
C LEU A 135 20.29 -13.16 32.40
N PRO A 136 20.30 -14.34 31.75
CA PRO A 136 20.95 -14.50 30.47
C PRO A 136 20.29 -13.50 29.48
N ARG A 137 21.13 -12.73 28.78
CA ARG A 137 20.66 -11.91 27.66
C ARG A 137 20.08 -12.85 26.61
N ILE A 138 18.77 -13.01 26.61
CA ILE A 138 18.06 -13.60 25.48
C ILE A 138 18.25 -12.60 24.35
N GLY A 139 19.07 -12.99 23.36
CA GLY A 139 19.28 -12.17 22.17
C GLY A 139 17.92 -11.78 21.60
N ASN A 140 17.76 -10.50 21.28
CA ASN A 140 16.60 -9.99 20.57
C ASN A 140 16.53 -10.74 19.22
N LYS A 141 15.81 -11.85 19.19
CA LYS A 141 15.34 -12.38 17.91
C LYS A 141 14.35 -11.34 17.42
N SER A 142 14.76 -10.57 16.40
CA SER A 142 13.83 -9.78 15.61
C SER A 142 12.61 -10.68 15.35
N SER A 143 11.42 -10.24 15.77
CA SER A 143 10.24 -11.08 15.57
C SER A 143 10.06 -11.28 14.06
N THR A 144 9.55 -12.43 13.64
CA THR A 144 9.24 -12.67 12.21
C THR A 144 8.43 -11.51 11.62
N LYS A 145 7.50 -10.95 12.40
CA LYS A 145 6.69 -9.78 12.00
C LYS A 145 7.52 -8.53 11.70
N ASN A 146 8.61 -8.27 12.43
CA ASN A 146 9.47 -7.12 12.13
C ASN A 146 10.14 -7.30 10.78
N LYS A 147 10.61 -8.52 10.48
CA LYS A 147 11.17 -8.84 9.16
C LYS A 147 10.14 -8.66 8.05
N ASP A 148 8.89 -9.11 8.27
CA ASP A 148 7.81 -8.95 7.31
C ASP A 148 7.48 -7.47 7.06
N VAL A 149 7.54 -6.61 8.09
CA VAL A 149 7.40 -5.15 7.92
C VAL A 149 8.53 -4.59 7.07
N ASP A 150 9.78 -4.94 7.39
CA ASP A 150 10.95 -4.46 6.63
C ASP A 150 10.87 -4.89 5.15
N GLU A 151 10.44 -6.13 4.89
CA GLU A 151 10.25 -6.63 3.53
C GLU A 151 9.11 -5.92 2.80
N ASP A 152 8.00 -5.63 3.48
CA ASP A 152 6.88 -4.88 2.89
C ASP A 152 7.31 -3.44 2.55
N PHE A 153 7.97 -2.74 3.47
CA PHE A 153 8.47 -1.38 3.20
C PHE A 153 9.47 -1.40 2.05
N HIS A 154 10.44 -2.30 2.07
CA HIS A 154 11.41 -2.43 0.97
C HIS A 154 10.75 -2.67 -0.40
N SER A 155 9.65 -3.45 -0.44
CA SER A 155 9.00 -3.85 -1.69
C SER A 155 7.95 -2.85 -2.19
N PHE A 156 7.32 -2.11 -1.28
CA PHE A 156 6.12 -1.33 -1.57
C PHE A 156 6.24 0.16 -1.31
N GLU A 157 7.16 0.61 -0.44
CA GLU A 157 7.25 2.01 -0.08
C GLU A 157 7.48 2.92 -1.29
N TYR A 158 6.87 4.10 -1.26
CA TYR A 158 7.14 5.14 -2.25
C TYR A 158 8.52 5.76 -2.01
N ALA A 159 9.54 5.16 -2.57
CA ALA A 159 10.94 5.57 -2.40
C ALA A 159 11.47 6.50 -3.51
N ALA A 160 10.60 6.94 -4.45
CA ALA A 160 11.05 7.78 -5.55
C ALA A 160 11.36 9.20 -5.09
N VAL A 161 12.61 9.59 -5.16
CA VAL A 161 13.08 10.97 -4.89
C VAL A 161 12.89 11.91 -6.08
N ALA A 162 12.63 11.37 -7.26
CA ALA A 162 12.33 12.11 -8.49
C ALA A 162 11.43 11.31 -9.41
N VAL A 163 10.68 12.00 -10.26
CA VAL A 163 9.91 11.41 -11.35
C VAL A 163 10.41 12.03 -12.66
N GLU A 164 11.02 11.21 -13.48
CA GLU A 164 11.59 11.61 -14.76
C GLU A 164 10.51 12.10 -15.73
N ALA A 165 10.95 12.84 -16.75
CA ALA A 165 10.09 13.32 -17.82
C ALA A 165 9.34 12.16 -18.48
N HIS A 166 8.04 12.34 -18.74
CA HIS A 166 7.16 11.37 -19.39
C HIS A 166 7.10 9.99 -18.71
N THR A 167 7.27 9.95 -17.36
CA THR A 167 7.21 8.71 -16.58
C THR A 167 6.17 8.76 -15.50
N THR A 168 5.81 7.57 -15.01
CA THR A 168 4.97 7.38 -13.83
C THR A 168 5.74 6.59 -12.78
N ARG A 169 5.66 7.02 -11.52
CA ARG A 169 6.18 6.32 -10.35
C ARG A 169 5.03 6.06 -9.38
N ALA A 170 5.06 4.91 -8.75
CA ALA A 170 4.06 4.56 -7.74
C ALA A 170 4.70 3.79 -6.60
N GLY A 171 4.09 3.89 -5.43
CA GLY A 171 4.47 3.18 -4.21
C GLY A 171 3.44 3.44 -3.13
N PHE A 172 3.67 2.93 -1.95
CA PHE A 172 2.76 3.04 -0.82
C PHE A 172 3.35 3.91 0.29
N LEU A 173 2.46 4.61 0.98
CA LEU A 173 2.72 5.19 2.29
C LEU A 173 1.70 4.66 3.27
N PHE A 174 2.10 4.51 4.52
CA PHE A 174 1.28 3.92 5.57
C PHE A 174 0.92 5.02 6.57
N TYR A 175 -0.37 5.19 6.88
CA TYR A 175 -0.85 6.23 7.78
C TYR A 175 -1.50 5.63 9.01
N ASP A 176 -1.16 6.15 10.18
CA ASP A 176 -1.82 5.79 11.43
C ASP A 176 -3.22 6.39 11.48
N VAL A 177 -4.22 5.55 11.33
CA VAL A 177 -5.65 5.93 11.38
C VAL A 177 -6.36 5.30 12.57
N ASP A 178 -5.59 4.80 13.53
CA ASP A 178 -6.15 4.18 14.73
C ASP A 178 -7.03 5.17 15.50
N GLY A 179 -8.19 4.70 15.94
CA GLY A 179 -9.17 5.55 16.64
C GLY A 179 -10.01 6.47 15.74
N LEU A 180 -9.80 6.49 14.43
CA LEU A 180 -10.64 7.24 13.51
C LEU A 180 -11.83 6.38 13.05
N GLU A 181 -13.05 6.87 13.29
CA GLU A 181 -14.25 6.31 12.67
C GLU A 181 -14.31 6.78 11.19
N ASN A 182 -14.48 5.85 10.26
CA ASN A 182 -14.55 6.16 8.83
C ASN A 182 -13.39 7.06 8.33
N PRO A 183 -12.13 6.64 8.43
CA PRO A 183 -10.97 7.50 8.22
C PRO A 183 -10.91 8.13 6.83
N LEU A 184 -11.56 7.55 5.82
CA LEU A 184 -11.55 8.08 4.45
C LEU A 184 -12.67 9.10 4.18
N ALA A 185 -13.70 9.18 5.02
CA ALA A 185 -14.81 10.12 4.82
C ALA A 185 -14.34 11.56 4.96
N GLY A 186 -14.40 12.35 3.88
CA GLY A 186 -13.94 13.74 3.84
C GLY A 186 -12.44 13.92 4.02
N ALA A 187 -11.68 12.83 4.02
CA ALA A 187 -10.23 12.88 4.11
C ALA A 187 -9.60 13.14 2.74
N LYS A 188 -8.38 13.66 2.76
CA LYS A 188 -7.59 13.92 1.56
C LYS A 188 -6.11 13.64 1.79
N LEU A 189 -5.41 13.33 0.71
CA LEU A 189 -3.96 13.30 0.71
C LEU A 189 -3.45 14.66 0.24
N ASN A 190 -2.53 15.25 1.00
CA ASN A 190 -1.92 16.54 0.65
C ASN A 190 -0.42 16.36 0.41
N LEU A 191 0.02 16.76 -0.78
CA LEU A 191 1.42 16.73 -1.18
C LEU A 191 1.92 18.16 -1.38
N ARG A 192 3.05 18.48 -0.76
CA ARG A 192 3.69 19.80 -0.82
C ARG A 192 5.18 19.65 -1.06
N MET A 193 5.81 20.77 -1.40
CA MET A 193 7.26 20.92 -1.56
C MET A 193 7.84 20.06 -2.69
N LEU A 194 7.01 19.70 -3.67
CA LEU A 194 7.51 19.18 -4.94
C LEU A 194 8.19 20.30 -5.70
N ARG A 195 9.31 20.01 -6.36
CA ARG A 195 10.06 21.01 -7.10
C ARG A 195 10.27 20.61 -8.56
N ASN A 196 10.22 21.59 -9.44
CA ASN A 196 10.62 21.37 -10.83
C ASN A 196 12.16 21.33 -10.94
N ALA A 197 12.66 21.05 -12.14
CA ALA A 197 14.09 20.99 -12.42
C ALA A 197 14.84 22.31 -12.18
N ASP A 198 14.14 23.44 -12.17
CA ASP A 198 14.70 24.75 -11.89
C ASP A 198 14.69 25.08 -10.39
N GLY A 199 14.29 24.11 -9.54
CA GLY A 199 14.21 24.25 -8.07
C GLY A 199 12.98 25.00 -7.57
N LYS A 200 12.10 25.46 -8.48
CA LYS A 200 10.85 26.14 -8.09
C LYS A 200 9.85 25.14 -7.55
N GLU A 201 9.23 25.47 -6.41
CA GLU A 201 8.16 24.67 -5.82
C GLU A 201 6.91 24.70 -6.71
N LEU A 202 6.33 23.53 -6.92
CA LEU A 202 5.05 23.35 -7.58
C LEU A 202 3.91 23.71 -6.61
N PHE A 203 2.72 23.99 -7.14
CA PHE A 203 1.53 24.08 -6.29
C PHE A 203 1.33 22.77 -5.53
N TYR A 204 0.68 22.85 -4.36
CA TYR A 204 0.35 21.67 -3.58
C TYR A 204 -0.78 20.88 -4.26
N PHE A 205 -0.73 19.55 -4.14
CA PHE A 205 -1.75 18.66 -4.63
C PHE A 205 -2.66 18.22 -3.49
N GLU A 206 -3.97 18.13 -3.74
CA GLU A 206 -4.97 17.63 -2.80
C GLU A 206 -5.84 16.57 -3.48
N ILE A 207 -5.67 15.33 -3.08
CA ILE A 207 -6.40 14.21 -3.64
C ILE A 207 -7.46 13.76 -2.64
N PRO A 208 -8.77 13.85 -2.95
CA PRO A 208 -9.83 13.36 -2.08
C PRO A 208 -9.78 11.84 -1.96
N LEU A 209 -9.88 11.30 -0.74
CA LEU A 209 -9.78 9.87 -0.47
C LEU A 209 -11.14 9.18 -0.38
N ASP A 210 -12.22 9.89 -0.49
CA ASP A 210 -13.61 9.39 -0.50
C ASP A 210 -14.10 8.94 -1.88
N LYS A 211 -13.30 9.11 -2.94
CA LYS A 211 -13.63 8.80 -4.34
C LYS A 211 -12.90 7.55 -4.87
N HIS A 212 -12.77 6.51 -4.06
CA HIS A 212 -12.00 5.29 -4.41
C HIS A 212 -12.88 4.09 -4.77
#